data_190929a858d3610b24f34d7dbc7a50f8
#
_entry.id   190929a858d3610b24f34d7dbc7a50f8
#
_cell.length_a   1.000
_cell.length_b   1.000
_cell.length_c   1.000
_cell.angle_alpha   90.00
_cell.angle_beta   90.00
_cell.angle_gamma   90.00
#
_symmetry.space_group_name_H-M   'P 1'
#
loop_
_entity.id
_entity.type
_entity.pdbx_description
1 polymer ?
#
loop_
_entity_poly.entity_id
_entity_poly.type
_entity_poly.pdbx_seq_one_letter_code
_entity_poly.pdbx_strand_id
1 'polypeptide(L)'
;MAFRTNDFKKTSRKAKGDAPASLYPHQMRDKKTLARLDIAIRLFDQMVGKRRGDMNAGALVDFFGDPRLARGVVACLGQYYKYRAPLFAETVGQDTAANLLLSGLGTPMAVRAHTYAFLNSRHDGFVTEAERPVRCAEIAREFSLTARDWDALMYLDAEENQLLTRLGDAPSAQDIAALYNFHALDTALRRAISVTLTGVCLSPAQAADARKAAERLGARATVSGGGSLVTLVPGTADEHGKRRPLQMARAALLLMHAHATRATGGHADVLLGTRRFRVALGTDAFRALGCPFTATQSVRLARRLDMGDTLHRDLLRLRARGQADGWRIKRLPDPHISAHEVLLPDFALTLGGRNVLVVLGEHAAQDTNIPTITLPLARSAPDAAHVLAQADRALNNLFALPAPKTPAVPHDVRALCDRAATQGLVRAAEAQRALHLLDEEPLIAWVRQAADPRVRYIPGLGLCAEAMVSAIQES
;
A
#
# COMPACT_ATOMS: atom_id res chain seq x y z
N MET A 1 -5.99 -4.29 5.46
CA MET A 1 -5.88 -5.04 6.77
C MET A 1 -6.79 -4.34 7.76
N ALA A 2 -7.82 -5.02 8.28
CA ALA A 2 -8.68 -4.44 9.33
C ALA A 2 -7.86 -4.19 10.61
N PHE A 3 -8.23 -3.19 11.37
CA PHE A 3 -7.60 -2.93 12.65
C PHE A 3 -7.86 -4.06 13.65
N ARG A 4 -6.93 -4.27 14.59
CA ARG A 4 -7.28 -4.98 15.80
C ARG A 4 -8.27 -4.13 16.61
N THR A 5 -9.14 -4.75 17.40
CA THR A 5 -10.18 -4.04 18.16
C THR A 5 -9.63 -2.92 19.07
N ASN A 6 -8.36 -3.02 19.45
CA ASN A 6 -7.67 -2.03 20.28
C ASN A 6 -6.89 -0.97 19.50
N ASP A 7 -6.83 -1.07 18.17
CA ASP A 7 -5.99 -0.22 17.33
C ASP A 7 -6.76 0.92 16.65
N PHE A 8 -8.03 1.12 17.00
CA PHE A 8 -8.78 2.27 16.53
C PHE A 8 -9.58 2.92 17.64
N LYS A 9 -9.67 4.24 17.55
CA LYS A 9 -10.42 5.06 18.51
C LYS A 9 -11.91 4.90 18.26
N LYS A 10 -12.67 4.71 19.33
CA LYS A 10 -14.13 4.60 19.31
C LYS A 10 -14.74 5.15 20.59
N THR A 11 -15.96 5.65 20.50
CA THR A 11 -16.77 6.04 21.63
C THR A 11 -18.03 5.18 21.68
N SER A 12 -18.56 4.97 22.86
CA SER A 12 -19.82 4.26 23.04
C SER A 12 -20.79 5.10 23.87
N ARG A 13 -22.08 5.02 23.53
CA ARG A 13 -23.15 5.60 24.31
C ARG A 13 -24.08 4.50 24.79
N LYS A 14 -24.38 4.50 26.08
CA LYS A 14 -25.39 3.60 26.64
C LYS A 14 -26.74 3.89 25.99
N ALA A 15 -27.45 2.84 25.62
CA ALA A 15 -28.83 2.98 25.17
C ALA A 15 -29.77 3.10 26.40
N LYS A 16 -30.95 3.65 26.17
CA LYS A 16 -32.04 3.62 27.13
C LYS A 16 -32.82 2.28 26.96
N GLY A 17 -33.09 1.58 28.05
CA GLY A 17 -33.79 0.28 28.03
C GLY A 17 -32.92 -0.86 27.48
N ASP A 18 -33.56 -1.87 26.88
CA ASP A 18 -32.93 -3.11 26.39
C ASP A 18 -32.22 -2.99 25.04
N ALA A 19 -32.18 -1.79 24.46
CA ALA A 19 -31.50 -1.57 23.16
C ALA A 19 -29.98 -1.73 23.32
N PRO A 20 -29.27 -2.24 22.29
CA PRO A 20 -27.81 -2.33 22.31
C PRO A 20 -27.18 -0.95 22.39
N ALA A 21 -26.10 -0.82 23.14
CA ALA A 21 -25.33 0.43 23.22
C ALA A 21 -24.82 0.82 21.81
N SER A 22 -24.87 2.11 21.53
CA SER A 22 -24.35 2.63 20.26
C SER A 22 -22.82 2.74 20.29
N LEU A 23 -22.17 2.29 19.24
CA LEU A 23 -20.72 2.40 19.03
C LEU A 23 -20.44 3.34 17.86
N TYR A 24 -19.58 4.32 18.09
CA TYR A 24 -19.18 5.30 17.11
C TYR A 24 -17.67 5.18 16.85
N PRO A 25 -17.26 4.57 15.75
CA PRO A 25 -15.87 4.64 15.29
C PRO A 25 -15.47 6.10 15.05
N HIS A 26 -14.29 6.48 15.53
CA HIS A 26 -13.75 7.81 15.27
C HIS A 26 -13.47 7.95 13.77
N GLN A 27 -13.82 9.10 13.20
CA GLN A 27 -13.56 9.44 11.80
C GLN A 27 -12.65 10.66 11.72
N MET A 28 -11.68 10.57 10.83
CA MET A 28 -10.74 11.66 10.55
C MET A 28 -11.30 12.52 9.42
N ARG A 29 -11.74 13.75 9.71
CA ARG A 29 -12.33 14.65 8.71
C ARG A 29 -11.99 16.10 8.93
N ASP A 30 -11.63 16.46 10.17
CA ASP A 30 -11.37 17.85 10.52
C ASP A 30 -9.98 18.31 10.03
N LYS A 31 -9.87 19.61 9.70
CA LYS A 31 -8.64 20.21 9.18
C LYS A 31 -7.44 20.01 10.12
N LYS A 32 -7.66 20.01 11.44
CA LYS A 32 -6.60 19.82 12.42
C LYS A 32 -6.03 18.40 12.38
N THR A 33 -6.91 17.40 12.25
CA THR A 33 -6.49 16.00 12.08
C THR A 33 -5.75 15.80 10.77
N LEU A 34 -6.23 16.35 9.65
CA LEU A 34 -5.54 16.28 8.37
C LEU A 34 -4.14 16.92 8.42
N ALA A 35 -4.01 18.10 9.02
CA ALA A 35 -2.71 18.74 9.21
C ALA A 35 -1.74 17.89 10.07
N ARG A 36 -2.25 17.17 11.07
CA ARG A 36 -1.44 16.21 11.85
C ARG A 36 -1.01 15.00 11.01
N LEU A 37 -1.87 14.52 10.12
CA LEU A 37 -1.51 13.44 9.19
C LEU A 37 -0.42 13.86 8.23
N ASP A 38 -0.47 15.10 7.68
CA ASP A 38 0.59 15.64 6.83
C ASP A 38 1.94 15.70 7.55
N ILE A 39 1.94 16.07 8.84
CA ILE A 39 3.17 16.04 9.65
C ILE A 39 3.67 14.60 9.84
N ALA A 40 2.78 13.66 10.14
CA ALA A 40 3.16 12.25 10.32
C ALA A 40 3.72 11.65 9.03
N ILE A 41 3.15 11.94 7.88
CA ILE A 41 3.66 11.51 6.57
C ILE A 41 5.07 12.04 6.34
N ARG A 42 5.28 13.34 6.55
CA ARG A 42 6.62 13.96 6.43
C ARG A 42 7.64 13.35 7.37
N LEU A 43 7.25 13.01 8.60
CA LEU A 43 8.14 12.31 9.54
C LEU A 43 8.53 10.92 9.00
N PHE A 44 7.58 10.18 8.43
CA PHE A 44 7.88 8.88 7.81
C PHE A 44 8.77 9.03 6.58
N ASP A 45 8.55 10.03 5.74
CA ASP A 45 9.41 10.32 4.58
C ASP A 45 10.85 10.66 4.99
N GLN A 46 11.03 11.43 6.07
CA GLN A 46 12.35 11.73 6.62
C GLN A 46 13.05 10.51 7.22
N MET A 47 12.29 9.49 7.60
CA MET A 47 12.82 8.23 8.13
C MET A 47 13.10 7.19 7.05
N VAL A 48 12.74 7.43 5.78
CA VAL A 48 13.08 6.53 4.67
C VAL A 48 14.61 6.38 4.58
N GLY A 49 15.09 5.15 4.50
CA GLY A 49 16.50 4.79 4.53
C GLY A 49 17.12 4.70 5.93
N LYS A 50 16.42 5.09 6.99
CA LYS A 50 16.91 4.95 8.37
C LYS A 50 16.48 3.62 8.98
N ARG A 51 17.20 3.20 10.02
CA ARG A 51 16.93 1.95 10.73
C ARG A 51 15.70 2.06 11.61
N ARG A 52 15.01 0.95 11.80
CA ARG A 52 13.84 0.87 12.68
C ARG A 52 14.19 1.21 14.14
N GLY A 53 15.38 0.81 14.61
CA GLY A 53 15.88 1.15 15.94
C GLY A 53 16.04 2.65 16.20
N ASP A 54 16.24 3.45 15.14
CA ASP A 54 16.39 4.91 15.24
C ASP A 54 15.03 5.63 15.36
N MET A 55 13.92 4.88 15.23
CA MET A 55 12.58 5.43 15.23
C MET A 55 12.00 5.51 16.64
N ASN A 56 11.70 6.72 17.09
CA ASN A 56 10.97 6.90 18.34
C ASN A 56 9.45 6.72 18.13
N ALA A 57 8.98 5.48 18.25
CA ALA A 57 7.55 5.16 18.14
C ALA A 57 6.69 5.87 19.21
N GLY A 58 7.26 6.22 20.36
CA GLY A 58 6.58 6.96 21.43
C GLY A 58 6.21 8.38 21.01
N ALA A 59 7.05 9.04 20.22
CA ALA A 59 6.81 10.41 19.77
C ALA A 59 5.50 10.55 18.96
N LEU A 60 5.10 9.53 18.21
CA LEU A 60 3.82 9.55 17.49
C LEU A 60 2.63 9.44 18.43
N VAL A 61 2.74 8.68 19.52
CA VAL A 61 1.68 8.57 20.53
C VAL A 61 1.48 9.91 21.21
N ASP A 62 2.55 10.56 21.61
CA ASP A 62 2.51 11.89 22.23
C ASP A 62 1.97 12.94 21.26
N PHE A 63 2.37 12.88 20.00
CA PHE A 63 1.93 13.80 18.95
C PHE A 63 0.41 13.72 18.69
N PHE A 64 -0.17 12.51 18.64
CA PHE A 64 -1.61 12.32 18.45
C PHE A 64 -2.40 12.47 19.76
N GLY A 65 -1.76 12.34 20.93
CA GLY A 65 -2.40 12.42 22.25
C GLY A 65 -3.38 11.27 22.55
N ASP A 66 -3.41 10.24 21.69
CA ASP A 66 -4.24 9.04 21.84
C ASP A 66 -3.52 7.84 21.23
N PRO A 67 -3.13 6.84 22.05
CA PRO A 67 -2.35 5.70 21.56
C PRO A 67 -3.11 4.81 20.58
N ARG A 68 -4.44 4.79 20.60
CA ARG A 68 -5.25 4.04 19.64
C ARG A 68 -5.26 4.73 18.29
N LEU A 69 -5.39 6.05 18.30
CA LEU A 69 -5.33 6.87 17.10
C LEU A 69 -3.95 6.73 16.44
N ALA A 70 -2.87 6.89 17.22
CA ALA A 70 -1.49 6.74 16.75
C ALA A 70 -1.26 5.36 16.10
N ARG A 71 -1.63 4.26 16.79
CA ARG A 71 -1.50 2.91 16.23
C ARG A 71 -2.29 2.73 14.94
N GLY A 72 -3.51 3.25 14.87
CA GLY A 72 -4.31 3.20 13.67
C GLY A 72 -3.67 3.95 12.49
N VAL A 73 -3.10 5.14 12.74
CA VAL A 73 -2.35 5.91 11.73
C VAL A 73 -1.11 5.15 11.27
N VAL A 74 -0.31 4.62 12.21
CA VAL A 74 0.87 3.81 11.87
C VAL A 74 0.50 2.59 11.04
N ALA A 75 -0.62 1.92 11.36
CA ALA A 75 -1.11 0.79 10.57
C ALA A 75 -1.52 1.20 9.14
N CYS A 76 -2.08 2.41 8.96
CA CYS A 76 -2.39 2.96 7.64
C CYS A 76 -1.12 3.33 6.87
N LEU A 77 -0.19 4.05 7.50
CA LEU A 77 1.11 4.39 6.92
C LEU A 77 1.90 3.14 6.53
N GLY A 78 1.77 2.05 7.31
CA GLY A 78 2.37 0.75 7.00
C GLY A 78 1.87 0.10 5.69
N GLN A 79 0.91 0.68 4.95
CA GLN A 79 0.58 0.26 3.58
C GLN A 79 1.48 0.92 2.54
N TYR A 80 1.99 2.11 2.84
CA TYR A 80 2.85 2.91 1.96
C TYR A 80 4.33 2.80 2.33
N TYR A 81 4.63 2.48 3.57
CA TYR A 81 5.98 2.33 4.10
C TYR A 81 6.18 0.93 4.64
N LYS A 82 7.31 0.30 4.29
CA LYS A 82 7.67 -1.05 4.73
C LYS A 82 9.07 -1.08 5.27
N TYR A 83 9.29 -1.94 6.24
CA TYR A 83 10.63 -2.28 6.67
C TYR A 83 11.17 -3.43 5.82
N ARG A 84 12.41 -3.32 5.39
CA ARG A 84 13.17 -4.40 4.75
C ARG A 84 14.52 -4.57 5.40
N ALA A 85 15.05 -5.76 5.37
CA ALA A 85 16.46 -5.96 5.72
C ALA A 85 17.35 -5.19 4.74
N PRO A 86 18.43 -4.55 5.21
CA PRO A 86 19.47 -4.02 4.34
C PRO A 86 20.06 -5.10 3.44
N LEU A 87 20.49 -4.74 2.25
CA LEU A 87 21.23 -5.65 1.39
C LEU A 87 22.71 -5.67 1.84
N PHE A 88 23.40 -6.79 1.62
CA PHE A 88 24.84 -6.87 1.88
C PHE A 88 25.61 -5.78 1.13
N ALA A 89 25.27 -5.55 -0.14
CA ALA A 89 25.87 -4.50 -0.96
C ALA A 89 25.73 -3.08 -0.39
N GLU A 90 24.64 -2.81 0.34
CA GLU A 90 24.43 -1.52 1.02
C GLU A 90 25.30 -1.35 2.28
N THR A 91 25.82 -2.46 2.82
CA THR A 91 26.63 -2.46 4.05
C THR A 91 28.13 -2.51 3.74
N VAL A 92 28.54 -3.36 2.79
CA VAL A 92 29.97 -3.64 2.52
C VAL A 92 30.39 -3.37 1.07
N GLY A 93 29.52 -2.80 0.26
CA GLY A 93 29.74 -2.54 -1.17
C GLY A 93 29.44 -3.76 -2.06
N GLN A 94 29.29 -3.49 -3.37
CA GLN A 94 28.82 -4.51 -4.33
C GLN A 94 29.80 -5.65 -4.52
N ASP A 95 31.09 -5.34 -4.71
CA ASP A 95 32.13 -6.33 -4.99
C ASP A 95 32.32 -7.29 -3.79
N THR A 96 32.37 -6.73 -2.59
CA THR A 96 32.51 -7.54 -1.36
C THR A 96 31.28 -8.41 -1.13
N ALA A 97 30.08 -7.88 -1.36
CA ALA A 97 28.84 -8.65 -1.25
C ALA A 97 28.79 -9.79 -2.27
N ALA A 98 29.27 -9.59 -3.49
CA ALA A 98 29.38 -10.62 -4.52
C ALA A 98 30.38 -11.72 -4.10
N ASN A 99 31.54 -11.34 -3.56
CA ASN A 99 32.54 -12.29 -3.05
C ASN A 99 31.99 -13.13 -1.89
N LEU A 100 31.26 -12.50 -0.95
CA LEU A 100 30.59 -13.23 0.14
C LEU A 100 29.56 -14.23 -0.38
N LEU A 101 28.78 -13.84 -1.38
CA LEU A 101 27.78 -14.71 -2.01
C LEU A 101 28.43 -15.93 -2.66
N LEU A 102 29.54 -15.71 -3.41
CA LEU A 102 30.32 -16.79 -4.03
C LEU A 102 30.94 -17.75 -2.99
N SER A 103 31.29 -17.22 -1.81
CA SER A 103 31.78 -18.00 -0.66
C SER A 103 30.67 -18.68 0.13
N GLY A 104 29.41 -18.63 -0.32
CA GLY A 104 28.28 -19.23 0.40
C GLY A 104 27.77 -18.40 1.60
N LEU A 105 28.27 -17.18 1.77
CA LEU A 105 27.96 -16.28 2.91
C LEU A 105 26.97 -15.16 2.54
N GLY A 106 26.12 -15.39 1.54
CA GLY A 106 25.18 -14.39 1.02
C GLY A 106 23.95 -14.10 1.92
N THR A 107 23.87 -14.66 3.13
CA THR A 107 22.77 -14.42 4.08
C THR A 107 23.30 -14.21 5.50
N PRO A 108 22.63 -13.39 6.33
CA PRO A 108 23.02 -13.19 7.74
C PRO A 108 23.11 -14.52 8.51
N MET A 109 22.23 -15.45 8.22
CA MET A 109 22.26 -16.79 8.84
C MET A 109 23.53 -17.56 8.46
N ALA A 110 23.95 -17.50 7.20
CA ALA A 110 25.19 -18.16 6.75
C ALA A 110 26.43 -17.52 7.41
N VAL A 111 26.46 -16.18 7.52
CA VAL A 111 27.53 -15.46 8.22
C VAL A 111 27.60 -15.87 9.70
N ARG A 112 26.45 -15.94 10.38
CA ARG A 112 26.39 -16.44 11.77
C ARG A 112 26.89 -17.89 11.89
N ALA A 113 26.42 -18.78 11.00
CA ALA A 113 26.82 -20.18 11.00
C ALA A 113 28.34 -20.33 10.80
N HIS A 114 28.92 -19.57 9.86
CA HIS A 114 30.36 -19.54 9.62
C HIS A 114 31.12 -19.02 10.86
N THR A 115 30.64 -17.94 11.47
CA THR A 115 31.24 -17.39 12.71
C THR A 115 31.23 -18.40 13.85
N TYR A 116 30.11 -19.08 14.06
CA TYR A 116 30.03 -20.11 15.12
C TYR A 116 30.90 -21.32 14.82
N ALA A 117 30.97 -21.76 13.56
CA ALA A 117 31.89 -22.86 13.18
C ALA A 117 33.37 -22.48 13.44
N PHE A 118 33.77 -21.24 13.09
CA PHE A 118 35.10 -20.73 13.36
C PHE A 118 35.41 -20.71 14.87
N LEU A 119 34.48 -20.14 15.67
CA LEU A 119 34.65 -20.04 17.13
C LEU A 119 34.71 -21.43 17.80
N ASN A 120 33.86 -22.36 17.38
CA ASN A 120 33.87 -23.73 17.90
C ASN A 120 35.16 -24.46 17.57
N SER A 121 35.73 -24.24 16.39
CA SER A 121 36.96 -24.95 15.98
C SER A 121 38.25 -24.40 16.60
N ARG A 122 38.27 -23.11 16.99
CA ARG A 122 39.47 -22.41 17.45
C ARG A 122 39.43 -21.89 18.89
N HIS A 123 38.23 -21.76 19.47
CA HIS A 123 38.02 -21.07 20.75
C HIS A 123 37.00 -21.76 21.67
N ASP A 124 36.81 -23.07 21.55
CA ASP A 124 35.89 -23.88 22.37
C ASP A 124 34.42 -23.33 22.43
N GLY A 125 34.03 -22.52 21.46
CA GLY A 125 32.67 -22.03 21.30
C GLY A 125 32.24 -20.86 22.18
N PHE A 126 33.05 -20.49 23.19
CA PHE A 126 32.71 -19.41 24.11
C PHE A 126 33.59 -18.19 23.89
N VAL A 127 32.97 -17.04 23.67
CA VAL A 127 33.65 -15.76 23.53
C VAL A 127 32.96 -14.75 24.44
N THR A 128 33.73 -14.09 25.28
CA THR A 128 33.21 -12.99 26.10
C THR A 128 32.90 -11.76 25.24
N GLU A 129 32.07 -10.85 25.77
CA GLU A 129 31.73 -9.61 25.07
C GLU A 129 32.98 -8.77 24.75
N ALA A 130 33.97 -8.78 25.62
CA ALA A 130 35.25 -8.09 25.44
C ALA A 130 36.11 -8.69 24.31
N GLU A 131 36.07 -10.01 24.13
CA GLU A 131 36.85 -10.74 23.12
C GLU A 131 36.18 -10.73 21.75
N ARG A 132 34.87 -10.56 21.71
CA ARG A 132 34.05 -10.60 20.48
C ARG A 132 34.59 -9.72 19.35
N PRO A 133 34.97 -8.43 19.56
CA PRO A 133 35.53 -7.60 18.50
C PRO A 133 36.82 -8.16 17.91
N VAL A 134 37.68 -8.74 18.73
CA VAL A 134 38.95 -9.35 18.30
C VAL A 134 38.68 -10.58 17.45
N ARG A 135 37.77 -11.46 17.87
CA ARG A 135 37.40 -12.66 17.10
C ARG A 135 36.68 -12.34 15.81
N CYS A 136 35.77 -11.35 15.82
CA CYS A 136 35.16 -10.86 14.59
C CYS A 136 36.23 -10.28 13.64
N ALA A 137 37.24 -9.59 14.13
CA ALA A 137 38.31 -9.07 13.29
C ALA A 137 39.17 -10.18 12.66
N GLU A 138 39.40 -11.31 13.36
CA GLU A 138 40.10 -12.47 12.80
C GLU A 138 39.36 -13.02 11.57
N ILE A 139 38.07 -13.26 11.69
CA ILE A 139 37.23 -13.78 10.61
C ILE A 139 37.11 -12.75 9.47
N ALA A 140 36.82 -11.50 9.82
CA ALA A 140 36.58 -10.42 8.85
C ALA A 140 37.79 -10.19 7.90
N ARG A 141 39.03 -10.39 8.38
CA ARG A 141 40.24 -10.25 7.57
C ARG A 141 40.27 -11.21 6.39
N GLU A 142 39.73 -12.42 6.54
CA GLU A 142 39.65 -13.40 5.44
C GLU A 142 38.84 -12.87 4.25
N PHE A 143 37.92 -11.93 4.50
CA PHE A 143 37.04 -11.33 3.53
C PHE A 143 37.32 -9.84 3.24
N SER A 144 38.49 -9.34 3.70
CA SER A 144 38.87 -7.92 3.58
C SER A 144 37.87 -6.96 4.23
N LEU A 145 37.23 -7.37 5.33
CA LEU A 145 36.23 -6.60 6.07
C LEU A 145 36.78 -6.13 7.42
N THR A 146 36.15 -5.10 7.98
CA THR A 146 36.37 -4.73 9.39
C THR A 146 35.54 -5.60 10.33
N ALA A 147 35.96 -5.69 11.61
CA ALA A 147 35.17 -6.37 12.64
C ALA A 147 33.73 -5.82 12.74
N ARG A 148 33.60 -4.50 12.56
CA ARG A 148 32.29 -3.82 12.59
C ARG A 148 31.41 -4.23 11.42
N ASP A 149 31.97 -4.32 10.22
CA ASP A 149 31.21 -4.74 9.03
C ASP A 149 30.76 -6.19 9.19
N TRP A 150 31.64 -7.07 9.68
CA TRP A 150 31.30 -8.47 9.93
C TRP A 150 30.18 -8.61 10.97
N ASP A 151 30.30 -7.90 12.08
CA ASP A 151 29.25 -7.88 13.12
C ASP A 151 27.93 -7.33 12.57
N ALA A 152 27.95 -6.28 11.74
CA ALA A 152 26.79 -5.73 11.09
C ALA A 152 26.11 -6.75 10.15
N LEU A 153 26.90 -7.50 9.34
CA LEU A 153 26.38 -8.54 8.44
C LEU A 153 25.68 -9.67 9.19
N MET A 154 26.18 -10.05 10.37
CA MET A 154 25.54 -11.10 11.18
C MET A 154 24.12 -10.76 11.60
N TYR A 155 23.78 -9.47 11.76
CA TYR A 155 22.50 -9.01 12.30
C TYR A 155 21.68 -8.13 11.35
N LEU A 156 21.96 -8.18 10.04
CA LEU A 156 21.18 -7.41 9.06
C LEU A 156 19.68 -7.77 9.04
N ASP A 157 19.35 -9.00 9.41
CA ASP A 157 17.98 -9.49 9.52
C ASP A 157 17.30 -9.14 10.85
N ALA A 158 18.03 -8.58 11.81
CA ALA A 158 17.46 -8.14 13.07
C ALA A 158 16.46 -6.99 12.87
N GLU A 159 15.40 -6.99 13.67
CA GLU A 159 14.27 -6.07 13.49
C GLU A 159 14.68 -4.60 13.60
N GLU A 160 15.58 -4.27 14.50
CA GLU A 160 16.14 -2.94 14.72
C GLU A 160 16.98 -2.43 13.54
N ASN A 161 17.59 -3.33 12.76
CA ASN A 161 18.45 -2.99 11.62
C ASN A 161 17.66 -2.84 10.30
N GLN A 162 16.38 -3.19 10.29
CA GLN A 162 15.55 -3.02 9.10
C GLN A 162 15.43 -1.55 8.71
N LEU A 163 15.57 -1.29 7.42
CA LEU A 163 15.45 0.05 6.84
C LEU A 163 14.00 0.33 6.44
N LEU A 164 13.52 1.52 6.78
CA LEU A 164 12.23 1.99 6.29
C LEU A 164 12.34 2.32 4.80
N THR A 165 11.44 1.78 3.99
CA THR A 165 11.34 2.06 2.56
C THR A 165 9.92 2.50 2.22
N ARG A 166 9.79 3.39 1.24
CA ARG A 166 8.50 3.81 0.70
C ARG A 166 8.14 2.96 -0.51
N LEU A 167 6.86 2.57 -0.59
CA LEU A 167 6.28 1.83 -1.70
C LEU A 167 5.53 2.83 -2.61
N GLY A 168 6.15 3.22 -3.72
CA GLY A 168 5.56 4.20 -4.64
C GLY A 168 5.59 5.64 -4.13
N ASP A 169 4.60 6.43 -4.51
CA ASP A 169 4.49 7.83 -4.13
C ASP A 169 4.07 8.01 -2.65
N ALA A 170 4.39 9.16 -2.07
CA ALA A 170 3.94 9.50 -0.73
C ALA A 170 2.41 9.66 -0.71
N PRO A 171 1.70 9.08 0.28
CA PRO A 171 0.28 9.28 0.41
C PRO A 171 -0.05 10.73 0.80
N SER A 172 -1.22 11.20 0.42
CA SER A 172 -1.78 12.43 0.97
C SER A 172 -2.39 12.20 2.37
N ALA A 173 -2.61 13.27 3.13
CA ALA A 173 -3.35 13.18 4.40
C ALA A 173 -4.77 12.65 4.19
N GLN A 174 -5.39 12.96 3.05
CA GLN A 174 -6.71 12.47 2.67
C GLN A 174 -6.71 10.96 2.44
N ASP A 175 -5.66 10.41 1.81
CA ASP A 175 -5.53 8.95 1.60
C ASP A 175 -5.44 8.22 2.94
N ILE A 176 -4.62 8.70 3.86
CA ILE A 176 -4.47 8.11 5.20
C ILE A 176 -5.78 8.24 5.99
N ALA A 177 -6.47 9.38 5.91
CA ALA A 177 -7.76 9.58 6.56
C ALA A 177 -8.84 8.64 6.00
N ALA A 178 -8.95 8.52 4.66
CA ALA A 178 -9.87 7.62 4.00
C ALA A 178 -9.61 6.16 4.41
N LEU A 179 -8.34 5.76 4.38
CA LEU A 179 -7.90 4.43 4.77
C LEU A 179 -8.22 4.11 6.24
N TYR A 180 -7.95 5.06 7.15
CA TYR A 180 -8.30 4.92 8.57
C TYR A 180 -9.81 4.77 8.77
N ASN A 181 -10.60 5.65 8.17
CA ASN A 181 -12.06 5.65 8.28
C ASN A 181 -12.65 4.34 7.74
N PHE A 182 -12.13 3.86 6.61
CA PHE A 182 -12.53 2.58 6.05
C PHE A 182 -12.17 1.40 6.95
N HIS A 183 -10.95 1.34 7.48
CA HIS A 183 -10.53 0.25 8.37
C HIS A 183 -11.33 0.23 9.68
N ALA A 184 -11.73 1.38 10.18
CA ALA A 184 -12.63 1.45 11.33
C ALA A 184 -13.99 0.83 11.03
N LEU A 185 -14.57 1.10 9.84
CA LEU A 185 -15.80 0.49 9.36
C LEU A 185 -15.64 -1.02 9.12
N ASP A 186 -14.62 -1.43 8.37
CA ASP A 186 -14.35 -2.85 8.06
C ASP A 186 -14.16 -3.68 9.34
N THR A 187 -13.48 -3.13 10.34
CA THR A 187 -13.29 -3.79 11.64
C THR A 187 -14.64 -4.02 12.35
N ALA A 188 -15.55 -3.05 12.29
CA ALA A 188 -16.88 -3.20 12.83
C ALA A 188 -17.69 -4.27 12.07
N LEU A 189 -17.66 -4.23 10.73
CA LEU A 189 -18.38 -5.19 9.89
C LEU A 189 -17.85 -6.63 10.04
N ARG A 190 -16.55 -6.83 10.28
CA ARG A 190 -15.97 -8.17 10.56
C ARG A 190 -16.46 -8.77 11.88
N ARG A 191 -16.94 -7.93 12.80
CA ARG A 191 -17.50 -8.33 14.09
C ARG A 191 -19.04 -8.32 14.11
N ALA A 192 -19.66 -8.02 12.97
CA ALA A 192 -21.10 -7.93 12.85
C ALA A 192 -21.75 -9.32 12.96
N ILE A 193 -22.78 -9.40 13.78
CA ILE A 193 -23.71 -10.53 13.89
C ILE A 193 -24.95 -10.30 13.01
N SER A 194 -25.24 -9.04 12.66
CA SER A 194 -26.19 -8.67 11.63
C SER A 194 -25.80 -7.32 11.01
N VAL A 195 -26.16 -7.11 9.75
CA VAL A 195 -26.02 -5.83 9.05
C VAL A 195 -27.33 -5.52 8.37
N THR A 196 -27.91 -4.36 8.67
CA THR A 196 -29.14 -3.87 8.05
C THR A 196 -28.84 -2.65 7.22
N LEU A 197 -29.18 -2.67 5.93
CA LEU A 197 -29.05 -1.57 4.98
C LEU A 197 -30.44 -1.03 4.65
N THR A 198 -30.59 0.29 4.65
CA THR A 198 -31.86 0.98 4.41
C THR A 198 -31.79 1.85 3.16
N GLY A 199 -32.91 2.03 2.47
CA GLY A 199 -33.03 2.86 1.27
C GLY A 199 -32.41 2.25 0.02
N VAL A 200 -32.12 0.94 0.02
CA VAL A 200 -31.41 0.27 -1.08
C VAL A 200 -32.27 0.19 -2.37
N CYS A 201 -33.60 0.08 -2.23
CA CYS A 201 -34.60 0.05 -3.32
C CYS A 201 -34.30 -1.03 -4.39
N LEU A 202 -34.18 -2.28 -3.96
CA LEU A 202 -33.90 -3.42 -4.85
C LEU A 202 -35.12 -3.84 -5.64
N SER A 203 -34.98 -4.03 -6.97
CA SER A 203 -35.94 -4.78 -7.75
C SER A 203 -35.98 -6.25 -7.35
N PRO A 204 -37.05 -7.02 -7.68
CA PRO A 204 -37.10 -8.45 -7.37
C PRO A 204 -35.90 -9.24 -7.88
N ALA A 205 -35.39 -8.92 -9.08
CA ALA A 205 -34.20 -9.54 -9.66
C ALA A 205 -32.92 -9.21 -8.86
N GLN A 206 -32.75 -7.94 -8.46
CA GLN A 206 -31.63 -7.51 -7.61
C GLN A 206 -31.71 -8.13 -6.20
N ALA A 207 -32.91 -8.27 -5.65
CA ALA A 207 -33.10 -8.94 -4.37
C ALA A 207 -32.74 -10.42 -4.44
N ALA A 208 -33.08 -11.13 -5.52
CA ALA A 208 -32.68 -12.51 -5.76
C ALA A 208 -31.16 -12.63 -5.91
N ASP A 209 -30.54 -11.72 -6.64
CA ASP A 209 -29.07 -11.67 -6.82
C ASP A 209 -28.36 -11.42 -5.48
N ALA A 210 -28.84 -10.46 -4.69
CA ALA A 210 -28.30 -10.14 -3.36
C ALA A 210 -28.36 -11.33 -2.40
N ARG A 211 -29.48 -12.10 -2.39
CA ARG A 211 -29.60 -13.33 -1.60
C ARG A 211 -28.56 -14.37 -2.01
N LYS A 212 -28.46 -14.67 -3.30
CA LYS A 212 -27.47 -15.62 -3.83
C LYS A 212 -26.04 -15.19 -3.54
N ALA A 213 -25.73 -13.89 -3.69
CA ALA A 213 -24.41 -13.34 -3.37
C ALA A 213 -24.07 -13.50 -1.88
N ALA A 214 -25.03 -13.21 -0.99
CA ALA A 214 -24.84 -13.40 0.45
C ALA A 214 -24.56 -14.87 0.80
N GLU A 215 -25.33 -15.80 0.22
CA GLU A 215 -25.14 -17.26 0.42
C GLU A 215 -23.74 -17.71 0.00
N ARG A 216 -23.20 -17.18 -1.11
CA ARG A 216 -21.82 -17.46 -1.55
C ARG A 216 -20.78 -17.03 -0.53
N LEU A 217 -21.07 -16.03 0.28
CA LEU A 217 -20.20 -15.48 1.32
C LEU A 217 -20.55 -15.99 2.74
N GLY A 218 -21.34 -17.06 2.82
CA GLY A 218 -21.72 -17.68 4.09
C GLY A 218 -22.71 -16.87 4.93
N ALA A 219 -23.37 -15.88 4.32
CA ALA A 219 -24.41 -15.06 4.94
C ALA A 219 -25.78 -15.36 4.33
N ARG A 220 -26.85 -14.94 5.00
CA ARG A 220 -28.22 -14.96 4.48
C ARG A 220 -28.74 -13.53 4.38
N ALA A 221 -29.24 -13.15 3.23
CA ALA A 221 -29.88 -11.86 3.00
C ALA A 221 -31.40 -11.97 3.04
N THR A 222 -32.05 -11.18 3.87
CA THR A 222 -33.49 -10.97 3.89
C THR A 222 -33.78 -9.60 3.30
N VAL A 223 -34.67 -9.53 2.31
CA VAL A 223 -35.10 -8.29 1.67
C VAL A 223 -36.56 -8.04 2.00
N SER A 224 -36.88 -6.90 2.56
CA SER A 224 -38.21 -6.50 3.02
C SER A 224 -38.53 -5.04 2.64
N GLY A 225 -39.69 -4.54 3.02
CA GLY A 225 -40.11 -3.17 2.76
C GLY A 225 -40.14 -2.82 1.26
N GLY A 226 -40.63 -3.73 0.40
CA GLY A 226 -40.65 -3.50 -1.04
C GLY A 226 -39.26 -3.36 -1.69
N GLY A 227 -38.23 -3.96 -1.08
CA GLY A 227 -36.84 -3.87 -1.57
C GLY A 227 -36.02 -2.76 -0.91
N SER A 228 -36.61 -1.97 -0.01
CA SER A 228 -35.92 -0.85 0.64
C SER A 228 -35.04 -1.24 1.81
N LEU A 229 -35.23 -2.45 2.36
CA LEU A 229 -34.49 -2.95 3.53
C LEU A 229 -33.80 -4.27 3.20
N VAL A 230 -32.50 -4.35 3.41
CA VAL A 230 -31.72 -5.58 3.30
C VAL A 230 -31.06 -5.89 4.64
N THR A 231 -31.36 -7.07 5.19
CA THR A 231 -30.72 -7.55 6.43
C THR A 231 -29.85 -8.76 6.13
N LEU A 232 -28.59 -8.69 6.49
CA LEU A 232 -27.61 -9.77 6.43
C LEU A 232 -27.44 -10.39 7.81
N VAL A 233 -27.46 -11.70 7.88
CA VAL A 233 -27.15 -12.49 9.09
C VAL A 233 -26.25 -13.66 8.71
N PRO A 234 -25.54 -14.30 9.65
CA PRO A 234 -24.82 -15.53 9.38
C PRO A 234 -25.74 -16.59 8.73
N GLY A 235 -25.24 -17.23 7.67
CA GLY A 235 -25.96 -18.31 6.99
C GLY A 235 -26.02 -19.58 7.86
N THR A 236 -27.01 -20.39 7.63
CA THR A 236 -27.10 -21.78 8.14
C THR A 236 -26.20 -22.69 7.31
N ALA A 237 -25.94 -23.91 7.81
CA ALA A 237 -25.34 -24.97 6.99
C ALA A 237 -26.25 -25.27 5.78
N ASP A 238 -25.63 -25.67 4.66
CA ASP A 238 -26.36 -26.16 3.50
C ASP A 238 -27.06 -27.52 3.82
N GLU A 239 -27.83 -28.01 2.86
CA GLU A 239 -28.57 -29.30 2.99
C GLU A 239 -27.62 -30.49 3.25
N HIS A 240 -26.32 -30.37 3.00
CA HIS A 240 -25.28 -31.34 3.27
C HIS A 240 -24.53 -31.08 4.59
N GLY A 241 -24.98 -30.16 5.44
CA GLY A 241 -24.33 -29.79 6.70
C GLY A 241 -23.04 -28.99 6.53
N LYS A 242 -22.65 -28.60 5.31
CA LYS A 242 -21.46 -27.78 5.06
C LYS A 242 -21.76 -26.31 5.29
N ARG A 243 -21.00 -25.70 6.17
CA ARG A 243 -21.02 -24.22 6.34
C ARG A 243 -19.95 -23.57 5.49
N ARG A 244 -20.33 -22.59 4.69
CA ARG A 244 -19.35 -21.72 4.03
C ARG A 244 -18.69 -20.82 5.05
N PRO A 245 -17.39 -20.51 4.91
CA PRO A 245 -16.74 -19.53 5.77
C PRO A 245 -17.47 -18.19 5.71
N LEU A 246 -17.89 -17.69 6.86
CA LEU A 246 -18.64 -16.44 6.96
C LEU A 246 -17.73 -15.26 6.63
N GLN A 247 -18.11 -14.50 5.61
CA GLN A 247 -17.45 -13.27 5.17
C GLN A 247 -18.41 -12.08 5.26
N MET A 248 -18.97 -11.85 6.46
CA MET A 248 -20.01 -10.82 6.70
C MET A 248 -19.57 -9.43 6.22
N ALA A 249 -18.37 -9.00 6.55
CA ALA A 249 -17.86 -7.71 6.11
C ALA A 249 -17.82 -7.60 4.58
N ARG A 250 -17.36 -8.66 3.90
CA ARG A 250 -17.30 -8.67 2.43
C ARG A 250 -18.67 -8.63 1.79
N ALA A 251 -19.63 -9.39 2.35
CA ALA A 251 -21.03 -9.38 1.89
C ALA A 251 -21.65 -7.99 2.05
N ALA A 252 -21.48 -7.37 3.21
CA ALA A 252 -21.97 -6.03 3.48
C ALA A 252 -21.32 -4.99 2.55
N LEU A 253 -19.99 -5.01 2.42
CA LEU A 253 -19.26 -4.06 1.58
C LEU A 253 -19.63 -4.17 0.09
N LEU A 254 -19.78 -5.40 -0.44
CA LEU A 254 -20.22 -5.59 -1.82
C LEU A 254 -21.64 -5.06 -2.06
N LEU A 255 -22.57 -5.29 -1.15
CA LEU A 255 -23.92 -4.75 -1.25
C LEU A 255 -23.96 -3.23 -1.09
N MET A 256 -23.21 -2.69 -0.11
CA MET A 256 -23.09 -1.25 0.08
C MET A 256 -22.48 -0.58 -1.18
N HIS A 257 -21.44 -1.16 -1.74
CA HIS A 257 -20.79 -0.64 -2.94
C HIS A 257 -21.72 -0.69 -4.17
N ALA A 258 -22.38 -1.81 -4.40
CA ALA A 258 -23.29 -1.98 -5.54
C ALA A 258 -24.51 -1.04 -5.49
N HIS A 259 -24.89 -0.56 -4.32
CA HIS A 259 -26.10 0.26 -4.12
C HIS A 259 -25.81 1.60 -3.42
N ALA A 260 -24.55 2.05 -3.40
CA ALA A 260 -24.10 3.23 -2.67
C ALA A 260 -24.86 4.52 -3.04
N THR A 261 -25.31 4.65 -4.30
CA THR A 261 -26.07 5.82 -4.76
C THR A 261 -27.52 5.85 -4.26
N ARG A 262 -28.06 4.73 -3.82
CA ARG A 262 -29.47 4.60 -3.40
C ARG A 262 -29.60 4.41 -1.89
N ALA A 263 -28.65 3.75 -1.27
CA ALA A 263 -28.68 3.46 0.15
C ALA A 263 -28.63 4.76 0.98
N THR A 264 -29.58 4.91 1.90
CA THR A 264 -29.70 6.12 2.74
C THR A 264 -29.10 5.94 4.12
N GLY A 265 -28.85 4.69 4.55
CA GLY A 265 -28.29 4.39 5.86
C GLY A 265 -28.36 2.92 6.22
N GLY A 266 -28.25 2.64 7.49
CA GLY A 266 -28.31 1.31 8.05
C GLY A 266 -27.62 1.21 9.40
N HIS A 267 -27.44 -0.02 9.86
CA HIS A 267 -26.67 -0.30 11.06
C HIS A 267 -26.07 -1.71 11.01
N ALA A 268 -25.02 -1.90 11.78
CA ALA A 268 -24.46 -3.21 12.06
C ALA A 268 -24.55 -3.50 13.56
N ASP A 269 -25.13 -4.62 13.95
CA ASP A 269 -25.04 -5.10 15.30
C ASP A 269 -23.76 -5.93 15.44
N VAL A 270 -22.86 -5.51 16.31
CA VAL A 270 -21.52 -6.08 16.46
C VAL A 270 -21.33 -6.66 17.85
N LEU A 271 -20.58 -7.76 17.95
CA LEU A 271 -20.20 -8.38 19.20
C LEU A 271 -18.74 -8.05 19.53
N LEU A 272 -18.50 -7.34 20.64
CA LEU A 272 -17.17 -7.04 21.16
C LEU A 272 -17.00 -7.70 22.54
N GLY A 273 -16.27 -8.79 22.60
CA GLY A 273 -16.29 -9.69 23.76
C GLY A 273 -17.67 -10.28 23.91
N THR A 274 -18.27 -10.11 25.08
CA THR A 274 -19.65 -10.58 25.42
C THR A 274 -20.73 -9.50 25.21
N ARG A 275 -20.33 -8.26 24.87
CA ARG A 275 -21.25 -7.12 24.77
C ARG A 275 -21.68 -6.86 23.33
N ARG A 276 -22.97 -6.66 23.15
CA ARG A 276 -23.57 -6.27 21.87
C ARG A 276 -23.59 -4.74 21.74
N PHE A 277 -23.19 -4.24 20.59
CA PHE A 277 -23.23 -2.83 20.24
C PHE A 277 -23.87 -2.64 18.87
N ARG A 278 -24.43 -1.46 18.63
CA ARG A 278 -24.95 -1.03 17.34
C ARG A 278 -24.07 0.03 16.75
N VAL A 279 -23.55 -0.21 15.56
CA VAL A 279 -22.78 0.74 14.76
C VAL A 279 -23.71 1.31 13.70
N ALA A 280 -23.91 2.63 13.70
CA ALA A 280 -24.68 3.28 12.66
C ALA A 280 -23.88 3.31 11.35
N LEU A 281 -24.52 2.90 10.26
CA LEU A 281 -24.01 3.02 8.89
C LEU A 281 -24.74 4.21 8.25
N GLY A 282 -24.20 5.41 8.46
CA GLY A 282 -24.77 6.65 7.91
C GLY A 282 -24.42 6.86 6.43
N THR A 283 -25.00 7.89 5.84
CA THR A 283 -24.72 8.35 4.45
C THR A 283 -23.23 8.47 4.16
N ASP A 284 -22.44 8.80 5.14
CA ASP A 284 -20.99 8.93 5.01
C ASP A 284 -20.28 7.62 4.75
N ALA A 285 -20.74 6.50 5.35
CA ALA A 285 -20.21 5.17 5.07
C ALA A 285 -20.51 4.77 3.62
N PHE A 286 -21.71 5.03 3.15
CA PHE A 286 -22.10 4.78 1.75
C PHE A 286 -21.39 5.70 0.78
N ARG A 287 -21.20 6.96 1.15
CA ARG A 287 -20.44 7.91 0.33
C ARG A 287 -18.98 7.51 0.19
N ALA A 288 -18.34 7.06 1.27
CA ALA A 288 -16.98 6.57 1.25
C ALA A 288 -16.82 5.33 0.35
N LEU A 289 -17.84 4.47 0.26
CA LEU A 289 -17.86 3.30 -0.61
C LEU A 289 -18.35 3.57 -2.03
N GLY A 290 -19.02 4.70 -2.26
CA GLY A 290 -19.67 5.06 -3.53
C GLY A 290 -18.97 6.15 -4.32
N CYS A 291 -18.00 6.82 -3.78
CA CYS A 291 -17.29 7.90 -4.46
C CYS A 291 -15.96 7.36 -5.05
N PRO A 292 -15.63 7.62 -6.27
CA PRO A 292 -16.33 8.25 -7.41
C PRO A 292 -16.97 7.27 -8.38
N PHE A 293 -17.42 6.11 -7.91
CA PHE A 293 -18.03 5.11 -8.78
C PHE A 293 -19.34 5.65 -9.31
N THR A 294 -19.35 6.00 -10.58
CA THR A 294 -20.57 5.92 -11.36
C THR A 294 -21.14 4.54 -11.12
N ALA A 295 -22.30 4.48 -10.47
CA ALA A 295 -23.00 3.23 -10.25
C ALA A 295 -23.14 2.54 -11.60
N THR A 296 -22.24 1.64 -11.89
CA THR A 296 -22.33 0.82 -13.08
C THR A 296 -23.56 -0.02 -12.88
N GLN A 297 -24.49 0.22 -13.76
CA GLN A 297 -25.80 -0.37 -13.81
C GLN A 297 -25.70 -1.87 -13.56
N SER A 298 -26.48 -2.37 -12.61
CA SER A 298 -26.73 -3.79 -12.35
C SER A 298 -25.50 -4.69 -12.28
N VAL A 299 -24.67 -4.50 -11.26
CA VAL A 299 -23.66 -5.52 -10.93
C VAL A 299 -24.42 -6.77 -10.50
N ARG A 300 -24.33 -7.83 -11.28
CA ARG A 300 -24.83 -9.16 -10.90
C ARG A 300 -23.83 -9.79 -9.93
N LEU A 301 -23.96 -9.45 -8.65
CA LEU A 301 -23.02 -9.84 -7.60
C LEU A 301 -22.84 -11.36 -7.50
N ALA A 302 -23.93 -12.11 -7.56
CA ALA A 302 -23.88 -13.58 -7.52
C ALA A 302 -23.06 -14.13 -8.69
N ARG A 303 -23.24 -13.58 -9.90
CA ARG A 303 -22.49 -13.99 -11.08
C ARG A 303 -21.01 -13.62 -10.98
N ARG A 304 -20.70 -12.42 -10.45
CA ARG A 304 -19.32 -12.00 -10.18
C ARG A 304 -18.61 -12.98 -9.24
N LEU A 305 -19.30 -13.39 -8.17
CA LEU A 305 -18.75 -14.35 -7.21
C LEU A 305 -18.59 -15.74 -7.83
N ASP A 306 -19.59 -16.25 -8.59
CA ASP A 306 -19.52 -17.55 -9.27
C ASP A 306 -18.37 -17.60 -10.28
N MET A 307 -18.22 -16.56 -11.09
CA MET A 307 -17.14 -16.43 -12.05
C MET A 307 -15.78 -16.37 -11.34
N GLY A 308 -15.69 -15.64 -10.24
CA GLY A 308 -14.48 -15.59 -9.42
C GLY A 308 -14.14 -16.92 -8.77
N ASP A 309 -15.13 -17.71 -8.30
CA ASP A 309 -14.89 -19.02 -7.72
C ASP A 309 -14.43 -20.03 -8.79
N THR A 310 -14.93 -19.92 -10.02
CA THR A 310 -14.48 -20.73 -11.16
C THR A 310 -13.05 -20.38 -11.55
N LEU A 311 -12.75 -19.09 -11.75
CA LEU A 311 -11.40 -18.62 -12.04
C LEU A 311 -10.41 -19.02 -10.94
N HIS A 312 -10.81 -18.94 -9.66
CA HIS A 312 -9.95 -19.35 -8.56
C HIS A 312 -9.56 -20.83 -8.64
N ARG A 313 -10.53 -21.70 -8.91
CA ARG A 313 -10.27 -23.15 -9.10
C ARG A 313 -9.30 -23.39 -10.26
N ASP A 314 -9.48 -22.69 -11.35
CA ASP A 314 -8.65 -22.87 -12.54
C ASP A 314 -7.23 -22.32 -12.33
N LEU A 315 -7.07 -21.20 -11.64
CA LEU A 315 -5.76 -20.69 -11.20
C LEU A 315 -5.03 -21.67 -10.26
N LEU A 316 -5.75 -22.29 -9.31
CA LEU A 316 -5.18 -23.31 -8.44
C LEU A 316 -4.79 -24.59 -9.21
N ARG A 317 -5.54 -24.97 -10.24
CA ARG A 317 -5.19 -26.10 -11.14
C ARG A 317 -3.93 -25.81 -11.93
N LEU A 318 -3.77 -24.59 -12.47
CA LEU A 318 -2.53 -24.18 -13.15
C LEU A 318 -1.32 -24.24 -12.20
N ARG A 319 -1.50 -23.77 -10.97
CA ARG A 319 -0.45 -23.85 -9.95
C ARG A 319 -0.07 -25.30 -9.61
N ALA A 320 -1.05 -26.19 -9.47
CA ALA A 320 -0.81 -27.61 -9.21
C ALA A 320 -0.07 -28.32 -10.36
N ARG A 321 -0.14 -27.77 -11.58
CA ARG A 321 0.57 -28.26 -12.79
C ARG A 321 1.94 -27.60 -13.00
N GLY A 322 2.42 -26.75 -12.07
CA GLY A 322 3.66 -25.99 -12.23
C GLY A 322 3.59 -24.84 -13.23
N GLN A 323 2.41 -24.52 -13.76
CA GLN A 323 2.22 -23.45 -14.75
C GLN A 323 1.99 -22.06 -14.15
N ALA A 324 1.96 -21.98 -12.81
CA ALA A 324 1.82 -20.75 -12.06
C ALA A 324 2.81 -20.70 -10.88
N ASP A 325 4.03 -21.21 -11.10
CA ASP A 325 5.07 -21.22 -10.07
C ASP A 325 5.46 -19.80 -9.65
N GLY A 326 5.71 -19.64 -8.35
CA GLY A 326 6.00 -18.35 -7.75
C GLY A 326 4.79 -17.45 -7.50
N TRP A 327 3.64 -17.69 -8.16
CA TRP A 327 2.42 -16.92 -7.96
C TRP A 327 1.72 -17.30 -6.65
N ARG A 328 1.40 -16.28 -5.84
CA ARG A 328 0.45 -16.40 -4.71
C ARG A 328 -0.89 -15.85 -5.14
N ILE A 329 -1.95 -16.63 -4.97
CA ILE A 329 -3.30 -16.29 -5.41
C ILE A 329 -4.16 -16.10 -4.16
N LYS A 330 -4.65 -14.89 -3.93
CA LYS A 330 -5.57 -14.56 -2.84
C LYS A 330 -6.93 -14.17 -3.41
N ARG A 331 -7.96 -14.97 -3.12
CA ARG A 331 -9.35 -14.69 -3.47
C ARG A 331 -9.95 -13.69 -2.48
N LEU A 332 -10.72 -12.72 -2.96
CA LEU A 332 -11.37 -11.65 -2.16
C LEU A 332 -10.37 -10.98 -1.20
N PRO A 333 -9.30 -10.39 -1.70
CA PRO A 333 -8.31 -9.73 -0.85
C PRO A 333 -8.92 -8.53 -0.11
N ASP A 334 -8.17 -7.95 0.82
CA ASP A 334 -8.59 -6.74 1.49
C ASP A 334 -8.82 -5.63 0.46
N PRO A 335 -9.80 -4.74 0.67
CA PRO A 335 -10.06 -3.63 -0.21
C PRO A 335 -8.84 -2.70 -0.35
N HIS A 336 -8.70 -2.10 -1.53
CA HIS A 336 -7.75 -1.03 -1.77
C HIS A 336 -8.47 0.32 -1.63
N ILE A 337 -7.90 1.22 -0.83
CA ILE A 337 -8.52 2.47 -0.42
C ILE A 337 -7.58 3.63 -0.71
N SER A 338 -8.08 4.64 -1.40
CA SER A 338 -7.46 5.94 -1.55
C SER A 338 -8.45 7.05 -1.20
N ALA A 339 -8.04 8.30 -1.24
CA ALA A 339 -8.93 9.44 -1.04
C ALA A 339 -10.04 9.52 -2.11
N HIS A 340 -9.79 8.93 -3.27
CA HIS A 340 -10.63 9.02 -4.45
C HIS A 340 -11.36 7.72 -4.77
N GLU A 341 -10.91 6.58 -4.23
CA GLU A 341 -11.40 5.27 -4.64
C GLU A 341 -11.44 4.25 -3.50
N VAL A 342 -12.53 3.46 -3.49
CA VAL A 342 -12.63 2.21 -2.72
C VAL A 342 -12.76 1.06 -3.71
N LEU A 343 -11.69 0.32 -3.92
CA LEU A 343 -11.67 -0.83 -4.81
C LEU A 343 -11.89 -2.12 -4.02
N LEU A 344 -12.84 -2.94 -4.45
CA LEU A 344 -13.14 -4.27 -3.90
C LEU A 344 -12.65 -5.34 -4.88
N PRO A 345 -11.35 -5.69 -4.88
CA PRO A 345 -10.81 -6.60 -5.89
C PRO A 345 -11.30 -8.03 -5.65
N ASP A 346 -11.42 -8.80 -6.73
CA ASP A 346 -11.79 -10.20 -6.68
C ASP A 346 -10.60 -11.10 -6.39
N PHE A 347 -9.40 -10.69 -6.85
CA PHE A 347 -8.14 -11.36 -6.56
C PHE A 347 -7.01 -10.37 -6.30
N ALA A 348 -6.03 -10.82 -5.52
CA ALA A 348 -4.68 -10.31 -5.53
C ALA A 348 -3.76 -11.44 -6.02
N LEU A 349 -3.05 -11.19 -7.10
CA LEU A 349 -2.02 -12.06 -7.66
C LEU A 349 -0.67 -11.47 -7.28
N THR A 350 0.17 -12.25 -6.59
CA THR A 350 1.46 -11.77 -6.08
C THR A 350 2.59 -12.60 -6.67
N LEU A 351 3.56 -11.95 -7.29
CA LEU A 351 4.78 -12.55 -7.81
C LEU A 351 5.99 -11.74 -7.35
N GLY A 352 6.98 -12.39 -6.74
CA GLY A 352 8.18 -11.71 -6.26
C GLY A 352 7.90 -10.59 -5.23
N GLY A 353 6.84 -10.73 -4.41
CA GLY A 353 6.43 -9.71 -3.44
C GLY A 353 5.59 -8.57 -4.00
N ARG A 354 5.30 -8.56 -5.32
CA ARG A 354 4.52 -7.53 -6.01
C ARG A 354 3.10 -8.00 -6.27
N ASN A 355 2.16 -7.07 -6.17
CA ASN A 355 0.75 -7.37 -6.28
C ASN A 355 0.15 -6.80 -7.58
N VAL A 356 -0.71 -7.59 -8.21
CA VAL A 356 -1.66 -7.16 -9.23
C VAL A 356 -3.05 -7.42 -8.69
N LEU A 357 -3.92 -6.42 -8.74
CA LEU A 357 -5.32 -6.58 -8.39
C LEU A 357 -6.14 -6.98 -9.61
N VAL A 358 -7.09 -7.89 -9.44
CA VAL A 358 -8.00 -8.31 -10.50
C VAL A 358 -9.43 -8.00 -10.06
N VAL A 359 -10.16 -7.30 -10.90
CA VAL A 359 -11.56 -6.92 -10.70
C VAL A 359 -12.41 -7.55 -11.80
N LEU A 360 -13.47 -8.25 -11.40
CA LEU A 360 -14.45 -8.81 -12.31
C LEU A 360 -15.62 -7.82 -12.45
N GLY A 361 -15.89 -7.40 -13.67
CA GLY A 361 -16.94 -6.42 -13.99
C GLY A 361 -16.38 -5.15 -14.63
N GLU A 362 -17.24 -4.19 -14.85
CA GLU A 362 -16.84 -2.88 -15.35
C GLU A 362 -16.23 -2.06 -14.22
N HIS A 363 -14.99 -1.71 -14.37
CA HIS A 363 -14.27 -0.83 -13.46
C HIS A 363 -13.34 0.05 -14.28
N ALA A 364 -13.49 1.35 -14.15
CA ALA A 364 -12.50 2.30 -14.61
C ALA A 364 -11.55 2.55 -13.44
N ALA A 365 -10.39 1.89 -13.44
CA ALA A 365 -9.35 2.16 -12.45
C ALA A 365 -8.91 3.62 -12.58
N GLN A 366 -9.11 4.38 -11.53
CA GLN A 366 -8.55 5.71 -11.40
C GLN A 366 -7.38 5.61 -10.40
N ASP A 367 -6.18 5.87 -10.88
CA ASP A 367 -4.99 6.16 -10.09
C ASP A 367 -4.68 5.18 -8.93
N THR A 368 -4.58 3.91 -9.22
CA THR A 368 -4.04 2.95 -8.23
C THR A 368 -2.53 2.79 -8.43
N ASN A 369 -1.75 3.04 -7.38
CA ASN A 369 -0.31 2.72 -7.34
C ASN A 369 -0.04 1.20 -7.45
N ILE A 370 -1.10 0.39 -7.54
CA ILE A 370 -1.05 -1.05 -7.72
C ILE A 370 -1.66 -1.39 -9.08
N PRO A 371 -0.96 -2.12 -9.95
CA PRO A 371 -1.51 -2.56 -11.22
C PRO A 371 -2.85 -3.27 -11.03
N THR A 372 -3.84 -2.83 -11.78
CA THR A 372 -5.18 -3.39 -11.69
C THR A 372 -5.63 -3.88 -13.07
N ILE A 373 -6.10 -5.13 -13.12
CA ILE A 373 -6.67 -5.76 -14.31
C ILE A 373 -8.18 -5.82 -14.14
N THR A 374 -8.90 -5.30 -15.12
CA THR A 374 -10.35 -5.41 -15.18
C THR A 374 -10.75 -6.47 -16.21
N LEU A 375 -11.55 -7.43 -15.78
CA LEU A 375 -12.06 -8.49 -16.61
C LEU A 375 -13.58 -8.40 -16.75
N PRO A 376 -14.15 -8.40 -17.96
CA PRO A 376 -15.58 -8.25 -18.16
C PRO A 376 -16.36 -9.46 -17.59
N LEU A 377 -17.58 -9.20 -17.11
CA LEU A 377 -18.51 -10.27 -16.69
C LEU A 377 -19.12 -10.97 -17.92
N ALA A 378 -18.33 -11.81 -18.57
CA ALA A 378 -18.73 -12.61 -19.73
C ALA A 378 -19.62 -13.81 -19.34
N ARG A 379 -20.11 -14.57 -20.33
CA ARG A 379 -20.92 -15.79 -20.09
C ARG A 379 -20.11 -16.91 -19.43
N SER A 380 -18.82 -17.01 -19.74
CA SER A 380 -17.85 -17.95 -19.16
C SER A 380 -16.83 -17.22 -18.31
N ALA A 381 -16.19 -17.93 -17.38
CA ALA A 381 -15.04 -17.42 -16.66
C ALA A 381 -13.88 -17.12 -17.64
N PRO A 382 -13.08 -16.07 -17.41
CA PRO A 382 -11.90 -15.81 -18.22
C PRO A 382 -10.89 -16.96 -18.06
N ASP A 383 -10.13 -17.21 -19.12
CA ASP A 383 -9.05 -18.21 -19.08
C ASP A 383 -7.98 -17.83 -18.06
N ALA A 384 -7.70 -18.74 -17.14
CA ALA A 384 -6.77 -18.52 -16.02
C ALA A 384 -5.33 -18.26 -16.50
N ALA A 385 -4.88 -18.93 -17.58
CA ALA A 385 -3.55 -18.72 -18.14
C ALA A 385 -3.44 -17.31 -18.76
N HIS A 386 -4.50 -16.86 -19.45
CA HIS A 386 -4.55 -15.50 -19.99
C HIS A 386 -4.53 -14.42 -18.88
N VAL A 387 -5.23 -14.66 -17.75
CA VAL A 387 -5.22 -13.75 -16.60
C VAL A 387 -3.82 -13.65 -15.99
N LEU A 388 -3.10 -14.76 -15.83
CA LEU A 388 -1.72 -14.75 -15.34
C LEU A 388 -0.78 -14.03 -16.32
N ALA A 389 -0.94 -14.25 -17.62
CA ALA A 389 -0.14 -13.54 -18.62
C ALA A 389 -0.42 -12.02 -18.66
N GLN A 390 -1.66 -11.61 -18.41
CA GLN A 390 -1.97 -10.19 -18.23
C GLN A 390 -1.36 -9.62 -16.94
N ALA A 391 -1.40 -10.39 -15.85
CA ALA A 391 -0.80 -9.97 -14.58
C ALA A 391 0.72 -9.83 -14.70
N ASP A 392 1.38 -10.75 -15.37
CA ASP A 392 2.82 -10.68 -15.64
C ASP A 392 3.18 -9.45 -16.47
N ARG A 393 2.45 -9.18 -17.54
CA ARG A 393 2.61 -7.96 -18.36
C ARG A 393 2.40 -6.69 -17.52
N ALA A 394 1.39 -6.66 -16.65
CA ALA A 394 1.11 -5.52 -15.80
C ALA A 394 2.25 -5.26 -14.80
N LEU A 395 2.87 -6.32 -14.26
CA LEU A 395 4.06 -6.21 -13.41
C LEU A 395 5.28 -5.74 -14.19
N ASN A 396 5.49 -6.24 -15.39
CA ASN A 396 6.63 -5.87 -16.24
C ASN A 396 6.51 -4.42 -16.72
N ASN A 397 5.30 -3.95 -17.01
CA ASN A 397 5.05 -2.54 -17.37
C ASN A 397 5.34 -1.55 -16.24
N LEU A 398 5.33 -1.99 -14.97
CA LEU A 398 5.80 -1.16 -13.85
C LEU A 398 7.31 -0.86 -13.93
N PHE A 399 8.08 -1.68 -14.67
CA PHE A 399 9.52 -1.49 -14.90
C PHE A 399 9.87 -0.87 -16.25
N ALA A 400 8.94 -0.88 -17.19
CA ALA A 400 9.03 0.10 -18.24
C ALA A 400 9.03 1.44 -17.50
N LEU A 401 10.24 1.98 -17.24
CA LEU A 401 10.40 3.35 -16.80
C LEU A 401 9.39 4.14 -17.61
N PRO A 402 8.44 4.87 -16.98
CA PRO A 402 7.65 5.81 -17.74
C PRO A 402 8.70 6.57 -18.52
N ALA A 403 8.54 6.61 -19.86
CA ALA A 403 9.40 7.43 -20.70
C ALA A 403 9.50 8.75 -19.94
N PRO A 404 10.70 9.18 -19.51
CA PRO A 404 10.86 10.21 -18.52
C PRO A 404 9.88 11.28 -18.93
N LYS A 405 8.84 11.52 -18.11
CA LYS A 405 7.93 12.65 -18.32
C LYS A 405 8.91 13.78 -18.22
N THR A 406 9.32 14.29 -19.38
CA THR A 406 10.31 15.34 -19.47
C THR A 406 9.75 16.40 -18.54
N PRO A 407 10.34 16.66 -17.36
CA PRO A 407 9.74 17.53 -16.38
C PRO A 407 9.51 18.85 -17.09
N ALA A 408 8.28 19.36 -17.06
CA ALA A 408 7.98 20.60 -17.75
C ALA A 408 9.01 21.62 -17.29
N VAL A 409 9.73 22.26 -18.23
CA VAL A 409 10.79 23.22 -17.90
C VAL A 409 10.17 24.28 -17.00
N PRO A 410 10.62 24.44 -15.75
CA PRO A 410 10.07 25.43 -14.84
C PRO A 410 10.11 26.82 -15.49
N HIS A 411 9.08 27.61 -15.27
CA HIS A 411 9.02 28.99 -15.82
C HIS A 411 10.27 29.80 -15.45
N ASP A 412 10.80 29.56 -14.25
CA ASP A 412 11.98 30.22 -13.71
C ASP A 412 13.27 29.87 -14.50
N VAL A 413 13.35 28.69 -15.12
CA VAL A 413 14.48 28.33 -16.01
C VAL A 413 14.50 29.21 -17.26
N ARG A 414 13.34 29.49 -17.84
CA ARG A 414 13.23 30.41 -18.98
C ARG A 414 13.64 31.83 -18.61
N ALA A 415 13.20 32.30 -17.44
CA ALA A 415 13.61 33.61 -16.94
C ALA A 415 15.14 33.69 -16.71
N LEU A 416 15.77 32.58 -16.26
CA LEU A 416 17.24 32.53 -16.15
C LEU A 416 17.93 32.50 -17.50
N CYS A 417 17.36 31.83 -18.51
CA CYS A 417 17.87 31.87 -19.89
C CYS A 417 17.77 33.29 -20.47
N ASP A 418 16.65 33.99 -20.31
CA ASP A 418 16.47 35.37 -20.75
C ASP A 418 17.49 36.32 -20.08
N ARG A 419 17.72 36.11 -18.79
CA ARG A 419 18.70 36.89 -18.01
C ARG A 419 20.14 36.61 -18.49
N ALA A 420 20.46 35.34 -18.73
CA ALA A 420 21.79 34.96 -19.28
C ALA A 420 22.01 35.54 -20.68
N ALA A 421 21.01 35.48 -21.56
CA ALA A 421 21.08 36.07 -22.88
C ALA A 421 21.29 37.60 -22.84
N THR A 422 20.75 38.30 -21.83
CA THR A 422 20.84 39.75 -21.69
C THR A 422 22.11 40.20 -20.98
N GLN A 423 22.52 39.48 -19.93
CA GLN A 423 23.66 39.82 -19.06
C GLN A 423 24.98 39.16 -19.47
N GLY A 424 24.92 38.22 -20.42
CA GLY A 424 26.07 37.44 -20.89
C GLY A 424 26.35 36.18 -20.08
N LEU A 425 26.19 36.21 -18.77
CA LEU A 425 26.44 35.07 -17.84
C LEU A 425 25.54 35.08 -16.63
N VAL A 426 24.96 33.91 -16.31
CA VAL A 426 24.40 33.61 -15.02
C VAL A 426 25.17 32.43 -14.41
N ARG A 427 25.88 32.64 -13.31
CA ARG A 427 26.75 31.63 -12.70
C ARG A 427 25.93 30.41 -12.23
N ALA A 428 26.50 29.21 -12.32
CA ALA A 428 25.85 27.95 -11.92
C ALA A 428 25.30 28.02 -10.49
N ALA A 429 26.08 28.48 -9.53
CA ALA A 429 25.67 28.62 -8.15
C ALA A 429 24.53 29.64 -7.91
N GLU A 430 24.39 30.63 -8.78
CA GLU A 430 23.30 31.61 -8.74
C GLU A 430 22.01 31.01 -9.30
N ALA A 431 22.11 30.29 -10.43
CA ALA A 431 21.00 29.59 -11.03
C ALA A 431 20.47 28.47 -10.11
N GLN A 432 21.36 27.70 -9.47
CA GLN A 432 20.98 26.69 -8.49
C GLN A 432 20.22 27.30 -7.31
N ARG A 433 20.70 28.41 -6.76
CA ARG A 433 20.02 29.12 -5.64
C ARG A 433 18.64 29.63 -6.07
N ALA A 434 18.53 30.21 -7.25
CA ALA A 434 17.26 30.71 -7.78
C ALA A 434 16.22 29.61 -7.99
N LEU A 435 16.65 28.38 -8.30
CA LEU A 435 15.80 27.22 -8.54
C LEU A 435 15.73 26.25 -7.34
N HIS A 436 16.34 26.60 -6.22
CA HIS A 436 16.43 25.75 -5.02
C HIS A 436 17.01 24.36 -5.29
N LEU A 437 18.02 24.27 -6.17
CA LEU A 437 18.70 23.04 -6.55
C LEU A 437 19.95 22.81 -5.70
N LEU A 438 20.19 21.56 -5.32
CA LEU A 438 21.41 21.14 -4.63
C LEU A 438 22.53 20.78 -5.61
N ASP A 439 22.17 20.26 -6.81
CA ASP A 439 23.08 19.76 -7.83
C ASP A 439 22.87 20.46 -9.18
N GLU A 440 23.90 20.43 -10.04
CA GLU A 440 23.86 21.02 -11.39
C GLU A 440 23.08 20.16 -12.40
N GLU A 441 22.98 18.84 -12.20
CA GLU A 441 22.38 17.92 -13.17
C GLU A 441 20.94 18.28 -13.58
N PRO A 442 20.02 18.60 -12.64
CA PRO A 442 18.67 19.01 -13.01
C PRO A 442 18.66 20.31 -13.82
N LEU A 443 19.53 21.26 -13.49
CA LEU A 443 19.65 22.52 -14.21
C LEU A 443 20.10 22.29 -15.66
N ILE A 444 21.13 21.46 -15.86
CA ILE A 444 21.63 21.08 -17.18
C ILE A 444 20.53 20.42 -18.02
N ALA A 445 19.78 19.50 -17.42
CA ALA A 445 18.69 18.82 -18.10
C ALA A 445 17.58 19.81 -18.53
N TRP A 446 17.18 20.72 -17.66
CA TRP A 446 16.16 21.71 -17.96
C TRP A 446 16.59 22.75 -19.00
N VAL A 447 17.84 23.19 -18.96
CA VAL A 447 18.39 24.13 -19.99
C VAL A 447 18.44 23.44 -21.33
N ARG A 448 18.89 22.20 -21.41
CA ARG A 448 18.86 21.41 -22.67
C ARG A 448 17.42 21.22 -23.19
N GLN A 449 16.49 21.01 -22.31
CA GLN A 449 15.08 20.85 -22.67
C GLN A 449 14.44 22.18 -23.09
N ALA A 450 14.82 23.29 -22.48
CA ALA A 450 14.37 24.61 -22.87
C ALA A 450 14.76 24.95 -24.32
N ALA A 451 15.87 24.33 -24.81
CA ALA A 451 16.41 24.45 -26.17
C ALA A 451 16.48 25.91 -26.67
N ASP A 452 16.85 26.83 -25.77
CA ASP A 452 17.00 28.25 -26.11
C ASP A 452 18.31 28.47 -26.89
N PRO A 453 18.24 28.83 -28.19
CA PRO A 453 19.45 28.99 -29.01
C PRO A 453 20.34 30.16 -28.59
N ARG A 454 19.84 31.07 -27.74
CA ARG A 454 20.58 32.25 -27.27
C ARG A 454 21.52 31.94 -26.11
N VAL A 455 21.39 30.74 -25.50
CA VAL A 455 22.05 30.40 -24.23
C VAL A 455 22.65 28.99 -24.31
N ARG A 456 23.89 28.85 -23.83
CA ARG A 456 24.55 27.56 -23.63
C ARG A 456 24.91 27.36 -22.16
N TYR A 457 24.68 26.17 -21.65
CA TYR A 457 25.20 25.81 -20.34
C TYR A 457 26.62 25.27 -20.43
N ILE A 458 27.51 25.86 -19.65
CA ILE A 458 28.90 25.42 -19.52
C ILE A 458 29.11 24.87 -18.10
N PRO A 459 29.43 23.57 -17.92
CA PRO A 459 29.66 22.97 -16.61
C PRO A 459 30.71 23.75 -15.80
N GLY A 460 30.41 23.99 -14.53
CA GLY A 460 31.25 24.76 -13.62
C GLY A 460 31.22 26.28 -13.81
N LEU A 461 30.70 26.79 -14.91
CA LEU A 461 30.57 28.23 -15.16
C LEU A 461 29.11 28.69 -15.00
N GLY A 462 28.17 28.04 -15.72
CA GLY A 462 26.76 28.35 -15.70
C GLY A 462 26.12 28.56 -17.06
N LEU A 463 25.04 29.36 -17.11
CA LEU A 463 24.37 29.73 -18.36
C LEU A 463 25.08 30.91 -18.98
N CYS A 464 25.58 30.73 -20.18
CA CYS A 464 26.31 31.75 -20.95
C CYS A 464 25.52 32.16 -22.20
N ALA A 465 25.52 33.44 -22.53
CA ALA A 465 24.98 33.88 -23.82
C ALA A 465 25.79 33.26 -24.96
N GLU A 466 25.15 32.72 -25.99
CA GLU A 466 25.81 32.10 -27.12
C GLU A 466 26.73 33.08 -27.85
N ALA A 467 26.36 34.34 -27.97
CA ALA A 467 27.21 35.42 -28.52
C ALA A 467 28.54 35.59 -27.78
N MET A 468 28.52 35.41 -26.44
CA MET A 468 29.75 35.52 -25.61
C MET A 468 30.63 34.27 -25.80
N VAL A 469 30.02 33.09 -25.91
CA VAL A 469 30.78 31.84 -26.15
C VAL A 469 31.43 31.84 -27.53
N SER A 470 30.71 32.30 -28.57
CA SER A 470 31.25 32.42 -29.92
C SER A 470 32.41 33.44 -30.01
N ALA A 471 32.31 34.58 -29.35
CA ALA A 471 33.37 35.58 -29.30
C ALA A 471 34.66 35.08 -28.62
N ILE A 472 34.53 34.18 -27.62
CA ILE A 472 35.72 33.57 -26.96
C ILE A 472 36.35 32.49 -27.85
N GLN A 473 35.57 31.82 -28.71
CA GLN A 473 36.10 30.80 -29.63
C GLN A 473 36.77 31.36 -30.87
N GLU A 474 36.46 32.61 -31.22
CA GLU A 474 37.06 33.34 -32.37
C GLU A 474 38.29 34.16 -31.98
N SER A 475 38.56 34.32 -30.70
CA SER A 475 39.77 35.00 -30.16
C SER A 475 40.86 33.98 -29.80
#